data_7be7ffaf97ecb7442c06b66c0ad0f697
#
_entry.id   7be7ffaf97ecb7442c06b66c0ad0f697
#
_cell.length_a   1.000
_cell.length_b   1.000
_cell.length_c   1.000
_cell.angle_alpha   90.00
_cell.angle_beta   90.00
_cell.angle_gamma   90.00
#
_symmetry.space_group_name_H-M   'P 1'
#
loop_
_entity.id
_entity.type
_entity.pdbx_description
1 polymer ?
#
loop_
_entity_poly.entity_id
_entity_poly.type
_entity_poly.pdbx_seq_one_letter_code
_entity_poly.pdbx_strand_id
1 'polypeptide(L)'
;MLAAVSDHALSEATMGAYVAQEMATGALSAAQGALAQLLGMPDEGVAFVESATVALGTLLDVWPFGAEPSIGVVPSEWGPNLAAFSRRGLRIVELPVDDDGYVDLAGLERVLASSPPSAVHITQVASHRSLVQPVAAIAGVCHAAAVPLFVDAAQALGHVDTATGAAVVYATSRKWLTGPRGVGVLAVASAWFPGLRRVLEVLEPEAPEEPIGALLSSRESHVAGRIGLGHAAREHLSLGPPAVWQRLAAVGRATRQLLQDLDNWQVVGPVDDASAISALRPTAGQDVMAVRARLLGELGIVTTAQHVFRAPREMRGPTLRVSPHVDTTSDDLVRLRDALGSR
;
A
#
# COMPACT_ATOMS: atom_id res chain seq x y z
N MET A 1 8.76 -10.07 16.55
CA MET A 1 8.65 -10.52 15.14
C MET A 1 9.78 -11.47 14.71
N LEU A 2 11.07 -11.07 14.70
CA LEU A 2 12.17 -11.92 14.17
C LEU A 2 12.27 -13.29 14.85
N ALA A 3 12.15 -13.37 16.16
CA ALA A 3 12.15 -14.65 16.89
C ALA A 3 11.07 -15.60 16.37
N ALA A 4 9.82 -15.11 16.24
CA ALA A 4 8.71 -15.95 15.75
C ALA A 4 8.90 -16.45 14.32
N VAL A 5 9.53 -15.65 13.44
CA VAL A 5 9.90 -16.07 12.08
C VAL A 5 10.96 -17.17 12.13
N SER A 6 12.00 -17.00 12.95
CA SER A 6 13.08 -17.98 13.12
C SER A 6 12.60 -19.28 13.75
N ASP A 7 11.76 -19.21 14.78
CA ASP A 7 11.20 -20.37 15.49
C ASP A 7 10.35 -21.23 14.55
N HIS A 8 9.52 -20.59 13.71
CA HIS A 8 8.72 -21.34 12.73
C HIS A 8 9.60 -21.97 11.65
N ALA A 9 10.60 -21.25 11.12
CA ALA A 9 11.53 -21.81 10.13
C ALA A 9 12.31 -23.03 10.71
N LEU A 10 12.66 -22.99 12.00
CA LEU A 10 13.26 -24.13 12.68
C LEU A 10 12.27 -25.30 12.82
N SER A 11 11.00 -25.02 13.08
CA SER A 11 9.94 -26.03 13.13
C SER A 11 9.77 -26.71 11.78
N GLU A 12 9.73 -25.95 10.68
CA GLU A 12 9.69 -26.49 9.31
C GLU A 12 10.89 -27.39 9.02
N ALA A 13 12.10 -26.96 9.39
CA ALA A 13 13.31 -27.76 9.20
C ALA A 13 13.34 -29.06 10.03
N THR A 14 12.65 -29.09 11.17
CA THR A 14 12.68 -30.20 12.12
C THR A 14 11.58 -31.24 11.84
N MET A 15 10.36 -30.81 11.51
CA MET A 15 9.19 -31.68 11.38
C MET A 15 8.53 -31.67 10.00
N GLY A 16 9.04 -30.84 9.08
CA GLY A 16 8.47 -30.67 7.75
C GLY A 16 7.43 -29.55 7.68
N ALA A 17 7.32 -28.92 6.51
CA ALA A 17 6.53 -27.70 6.30
C ALA A 17 5.05 -27.85 6.64
N TYR A 18 4.41 -28.94 6.20
CA TYR A 18 2.96 -29.17 6.41
C TYR A 18 2.61 -29.32 7.89
N VAL A 19 3.39 -30.11 8.64
CA VAL A 19 3.18 -30.31 10.09
C VAL A 19 3.43 -29.02 10.87
N ALA A 20 4.50 -28.29 10.53
CA ALA A 20 4.80 -27.00 11.14
C ALA A 20 3.69 -25.96 10.88
N GLN A 21 3.14 -25.93 9.68
CA GLN A 21 2.01 -25.05 9.33
C GLN A 21 0.74 -25.44 10.08
N GLU A 22 0.42 -26.72 10.20
CA GLU A 22 -0.73 -27.21 10.97
C GLU A 22 -0.63 -26.78 12.44
N MET A 23 0.53 -26.93 13.05
CA MET A 23 0.80 -26.47 14.42
C MET A 23 0.71 -24.96 14.58
N ALA A 24 0.94 -24.19 13.51
CA ALA A 24 0.87 -22.73 13.50
C ALA A 24 -0.53 -22.17 13.23
N THR A 25 -1.56 -23.00 13.03
CA THR A 25 -2.93 -22.57 12.68
C THR A 25 -3.45 -21.46 13.59
N GLY A 26 -3.26 -21.57 14.91
CA GLY A 26 -3.67 -20.53 15.87
C GLY A 26 -2.95 -19.19 15.68
N ALA A 27 -1.64 -19.23 15.34
CA ALA A 27 -0.86 -18.02 15.08
C ALA A 27 -1.28 -17.37 13.74
N LEU A 28 -1.59 -18.16 12.73
CA LEU A 28 -2.09 -17.69 11.43
C LEU A 28 -3.48 -17.07 11.55
N SER A 29 -4.40 -17.69 12.30
CA SER A 29 -5.73 -17.12 12.58
C SER A 29 -5.64 -15.81 13.36
N ALA A 30 -4.75 -15.73 14.37
CA ALA A 30 -4.52 -14.49 15.10
C ALA A 30 -3.90 -13.39 14.21
N ALA A 31 -3.06 -13.75 13.25
CA ALA A 31 -2.50 -12.84 12.27
C ALA A 31 -3.59 -12.30 11.32
N GLN A 32 -4.47 -13.17 10.85
CA GLN A 32 -5.60 -12.83 9.99
C GLN A 32 -6.55 -11.85 10.70
N GLY A 33 -6.96 -12.13 11.95
CA GLY A 33 -7.81 -11.23 12.72
C GLY A 33 -7.18 -9.86 13.01
N ALA A 34 -5.88 -9.82 13.31
CA ALA A 34 -5.18 -8.54 13.49
C ALA A 34 -5.14 -7.70 12.19
N LEU A 35 -4.95 -8.33 11.04
CA LEU A 35 -4.99 -7.67 9.73
C LEU A 35 -6.41 -7.22 9.38
N ALA A 36 -7.41 -8.06 9.63
CA ALA A 36 -8.82 -7.73 9.44
C ALA A 36 -9.20 -6.46 10.23
N GLN A 37 -8.80 -6.38 11.49
CA GLN A 37 -9.00 -5.19 12.33
C GLN A 37 -8.33 -3.94 11.75
N LEU A 38 -7.06 -4.02 11.30
CA LEU A 38 -6.35 -2.88 10.71
C LEU A 38 -6.96 -2.42 9.39
N LEU A 39 -7.52 -3.34 8.61
CA LEU A 39 -8.09 -3.06 7.29
C LEU A 39 -9.59 -2.75 7.34
N GLY A 40 -10.25 -2.92 8.49
CA GLY A 40 -11.70 -2.78 8.62
C GLY A 40 -12.46 -3.77 7.76
N MET A 41 -11.95 -5.01 7.64
CA MET A 41 -12.48 -6.07 6.80
C MET A 41 -12.90 -7.28 7.64
N PRO A 42 -13.81 -8.15 7.16
CA PRO A 42 -14.13 -9.40 7.84
C PRO A 42 -12.94 -10.38 7.79
N ASP A 43 -12.71 -11.12 8.87
CA ASP A 43 -11.62 -12.10 8.98
C ASP A 43 -11.62 -13.09 7.81
N GLU A 44 -12.79 -13.59 7.45
CA GLU A 44 -13.00 -14.55 6.35
C GLU A 44 -12.69 -13.99 4.95
N GLY A 45 -12.59 -12.66 4.82
CA GLY A 45 -12.23 -11.96 3.59
C GLY A 45 -10.74 -11.68 3.46
N VAL A 46 -9.92 -11.96 4.50
CA VAL A 46 -8.48 -11.66 4.52
C VAL A 46 -7.66 -12.84 4.00
N ALA A 47 -6.91 -12.60 2.94
CA ALA A 47 -6.00 -13.53 2.29
C ALA A 47 -4.54 -13.14 2.50
N PHE A 48 -3.67 -14.12 2.68
CA PHE A 48 -2.23 -13.94 2.65
C PHE A 48 -1.68 -14.17 1.25
N VAL A 49 -0.88 -13.24 0.77
CA VAL A 49 -0.22 -13.27 -0.54
C VAL A 49 1.25 -12.85 -0.39
N GLU A 50 2.07 -12.98 -1.44
CA GLU A 50 3.51 -12.67 -1.37
C GLU A 50 3.80 -11.16 -1.41
N SER A 51 2.91 -10.36 -1.98
CA SER A 51 3.09 -8.91 -2.12
C SER A 51 1.81 -8.21 -2.57
N ALA A 52 1.78 -6.88 -2.47
CA ALA A 52 0.71 -6.06 -3.05
C ALA A 52 0.56 -6.27 -4.58
N THR A 53 1.64 -6.55 -5.29
CA THR A 53 1.60 -6.84 -6.74
C THR A 53 0.91 -8.18 -7.03
N VAL A 54 1.18 -9.20 -6.23
CA VAL A 54 0.49 -10.50 -6.32
C VAL A 54 -0.96 -10.32 -5.93
N ALA A 55 -1.26 -9.60 -4.83
CA ALA A 55 -2.62 -9.28 -4.41
C ALA A 55 -3.46 -8.66 -5.54
N LEU A 56 -2.93 -7.62 -6.19
CA LEU A 56 -3.61 -7.01 -7.35
C LEU A 56 -3.78 -8.00 -8.49
N GLY A 57 -2.76 -8.81 -8.77
CA GLY A 57 -2.83 -9.86 -9.81
C GLY A 57 -3.98 -10.82 -9.54
N THR A 58 -3.99 -11.44 -8.35
CA THR A 58 -5.04 -12.35 -7.90
C THR A 58 -6.42 -11.70 -7.98
N LEU A 59 -6.56 -10.48 -7.46
CA LEU A 59 -7.82 -9.74 -7.51
C LEU A 59 -8.33 -9.59 -8.95
N LEU A 60 -7.48 -9.12 -9.86
CA LEU A 60 -7.86 -8.88 -11.26
C LEU A 60 -8.19 -10.17 -12.04
N ASP A 61 -7.63 -11.31 -11.63
CA ASP A 61 -7.90 -12.61 -12.25
C ASP A 61 -9.26 -13.19 -11.82
N VAL A 62 -9.74 -12.85 -10.61
CA VAL A 62 -10.97 -13.43 -10.04
C VAL A 62 -12.12 -12.44 -9.94
N TRP A 63 -11.89 -11.14 -10.17
CA TRP A 63 -12.96 -10.16 -10.07
C TRP A 63 -13.96 -10.31 -11.23
N PRO A 64 -15.28 -10.34 -10.96
CA PRO A 64 -16.31 -10.59 -11.97
C PRO A 64 -16.54 -9.36 -12.88
N PHE A 65 -15.53 -8.99 -13.64
CA PHE A 65 -15.65 -7.92 -14.62
C PHE A 65 -16.59 -8.30 -15.77
N GLY A 66 -17.31 -7.32 -16.34
CA GLY A 66 -18.09 -7.50 -17.56
C GLY A 66 -17.21 -7.61 -18.82
N ALA A 67 -17.85 -7.65 -19.99
CA ALA A 67 -17.19 -7.86 -21.28
C ALA A 67 -16.22 -6.73 -21.70
N GLU A 68 -16.50 -5.49 -21.32
CA GLU A 68 -15.67 -4.32 -21.61
C GLU A 68 -15.23 -3.62 -20.32
N PRO A 69 -14.31 -4.23 -19.56
CA PRO A 69 -13.98 -3.73 -18.24
C PRO A 69 -13.20 -2.41 -18.31
N SER A 70 -13.50 -1.52 -17.37
CA SER A 70 -12.77 -0.27 -17.20
C SER A 70 -12.46 0.01 -15.74
N ILE A 71 -11.39 0.76 -15.51
CA ILE A 71 -10.94 1.10 -14.15
C ILE A 71 -10.64 2.59 -14.06
N GLY A 72 -11.25 3.25 -13.09
CA GLY A 72 -10.99 4.64 -12.75
C GLY A 72 -9.73 4.77 -11.92
N VAL A 73 -8.80 5.64 -12.31
CA VAL A 73 -7.53 5.86 -11.60
C VAL A 73 -7.19 7.35 -11.57
N VAL A 74 -6.41 7.77 -10.58
CA VAL A 74 -5.87 9.14 -10.50
C VAL A 74 -4.51 9.26 -11.20
N PRO A 75 -4.05 10.48 -11.58
CA PRO A 75 -2.74 10.68 -12.20
C PRO A 75 -1.56 10.17 -11.36
N SER A 76 -1.68 10.21 -10.02
CA SER A 76 -0.66 9.71 -9.07
C SER A 76 -0.58 8.18 -8.98
N GLU A 77 -1.33 7.44 -9.82
CA GLU A 77 -1.35 5.97 -9.77
C GLU A 77 0.02 5.37 -10.03
N TRP A 78 0.34 4.29 -9.31
CA TRP A 78 1.60 3.60 -9.42
C TRP A 78 1.74 2.88 -10.77
N GLY A 79 2.85 3.14 -11.48
CA GLY A 79 3.06 2.67 -12.84
C GLY A 79 2.85 1.17 -13.06
N PRO A 80 3.37 0.27 -12.20
CA PRO A 80 3.11 -1.16 -12.31
C PRO A 80 1.63 -1.56 -12.18
N ASN A 81 0.80 -0.81 -11.42
CA ASN A 81 -0.65 -1.04 -11.38
C ASN A 81 -1.28 -0.72 -12.74
N LEU A 82 -0.91 0.43 -13.34
CA LEU A 82 -1.36 0.79 -14.70
C LEU A 82 -0.99 -0.30 -15.72
N ALA A 83 0.23 -0.84 -15.63
CA ALA A 83 0.66 -1.94 -16.47
C ALA A 83 -0.13 -3.24 -16.22
N ALA A 84 -0.52 -3.52 -14.97
CA ALA A 84 -1.34 -4.68 -14.63
C ALA A 84 -2.76 -4.56 -15.21
N PHE A 85 -3.37 -3.38 -15.12
CA PHE A 85 -4.69 -3.09 -15.73
C PHE A 85 -4.65 -3.26 -17.25
N SER A 86 -3.67 -2.63 -17.90
CA SER A 86 -3.53 -2.72 -19.38
C SER A 86 -3.31 -4.15 -19.86
N ARG A 87 -2.48 -4.94 -19.17
CA ARG A 87 -2.25 -6.36 -19.53
C ARG A 87 -3.50 -7.21 -19.44
N ARG A 88 -4.46 -6.84 -18.60
CA ARG A 88 -5.76 -7.56 -18.49
C ARG A 88 -6.88 -6.92 -19.33
N GLY A 89 -6.53 -5.99 -20.20
CA GLY A 89 -7.50 -5.37 -21.12
C GLY A 89 -8.44 -4.37 -20.47
N LEU A 90 -8.18 -3.91 -19.23
CA LEU A 90 -9.00 -2.88 -18.61
C LEU A 90 -8.73 -1.52 -19.26
N ARG A 91 -9.79 -0.87 -19.74
CA ARG A 91 -9.72 0.51 -20.22
C ARG A 91 -9.53 1.46 -19.04
N ILE A 92 -8.47 2.25 -19.06
CA ILE A 92 -8.17 3.22 -18.00
C ILE A 92 -9.00 4.47 -18.19
N VAL A 93 -9.74 4.88 -17.15
CA VAL A 93 -10.48 6.13 -17.04
C VAL A 93 -9.77 7.01 -16.04
N GLU A 94 -9.33 8.19 -16.46
CA GLU A 94 -8.69 9.14 -15.54
C GLU A 94 -9.76 9.85 -14.71
N LEU A 95 -9.58 9.83 -13.39
CA LEU A 95 -10.47 10.49 -12.43
C LEU A 95 -10.04 11.93 -12.19
N PRO A 96 -10.99 12.84 -11.95
CA PRO A 96 -10.69 14.23 -11.68
C PRO A 96 -9.98 14.40 -10.33
N VAL A 97 -9.00 15.29 -10.31
CA VAL A 97 -8.25 15.68 -9.11
C VAL A 97 -8.17 17.21 -9.04
N ASP A 98 -7.95 17.74 -7.85
CA ASP A 98 -7.67 19.16 -7.64
C ASP A 98 -6.19 19.49 -7.99
N ASP A 99 -5.79 20.75 -7.78
CA ASP A 99 -4.43 21.24 -8.09
C ASP A 99 -3.35 20.57 -7.23
N ASP A 100 -3.68 20.10 -6.04
CA ASP A 100 -2.79 19.34 -5.15
C ASP A 100 -2.78 17.84 -5.48
N GLY A 101 -3.72 17.38 -6.32
CA GLY A 101 -3.85 15.99 -6.78
C GLY A 101 -4.70 15.10 -5.89
N TYR A 102 -5.45 15.68 -4.96
CA TYR A 102 -6.51 14.94 -4.26
C TYR A 102 -7.70 14.71 -5.20
N VAL A 103 -8.40 13.59 -5.02
CA VAL A 103 -9.62 13.31 -5.79
C VAL A 103 -10.64 14.43 -5.60
N ASP A 104 -11.08 15.06 -6.70
CA ASP A 104 -12.26 15.94 -6.70
C ASP A 104 -13.51 15.07 -6.52
N LEU A 105 -14.06 15.05 -5.30
CA LEU A 105 -15.22 14.22 -4.96
C LEU A 105 -16.45 14.56 -5.80
N ALA A 106 -16.71 15.86 -6.04
CA ALA A 106 -17.83 16.27 -6.88
C ALA A 106 -17.63 15.88 -8.35
N GLY A 107 -16.38 15.95 -8.83
CA GLY A 107 -16.01 15.43 -10.15
C GLY A 107 -16.16 13.93 -10.25
N LEU A 108 -15.74 13.19 -9.22
CA LEU A 108 -15.93 11.74 -9.14
C LEU A 108 -17.42 11.37 -9.18
N GLU A 109 -18.28 12.03 -8.39
CA GLU A 109 -19.73 11.83 -8.41
C GLU A 109 -20.29 12.00 -9.83
N ARG A 110 -19.89 13.04 -10.57
CA ARG A 110 -20.31 13.28 -11.96
C ARG A 110 -19.86 12.16 -12.89
N VAL A 111 -18.63 11.67 -12.75
CA VAL A 111 -18.11 10.54 -13.55
C VAL A 111 -18.91 9.29 -13.28
N LEU A 112 -19.14 8.95 -12.00
CA LEU A 112 -19.87 7.75 -11.61
C LEU A 112 -21.34 7.79 -12.02
N ALA A 113 -21.96 8.97 -12.07
CA ALA A 113 -23.34 9.14 -12.52
C ALA A 113 -23.50 9.04 -14.06
N SER A 114 -22.52 9.50 -14.84
CA SER A 114 -22.63 9.62 -16.28
C SER A 114 -22.03 8.42 -17.05
N SER A 115 -20.89 7.92 -16.61
CA SER A 115 -20.14 6.85 -17.28
C SER A 115 -19.28 6.08 -16.25
N PRO A 116 -19.90 5.31 -15.36
CA PRO A 116 -19.20 4.64 -14.29
C PRO A 116 -18.17 3.63 -14.84
N PRO A 117 -16.93 3.63 -14.35
CA PRO A 117 -16.01 2.53 -14.61
C PRO A 117 -16.49 1.26 -13.89
N SER A 118 -16.01 0.10 -14.32
CA SER A 118 -16.31 -1.19 -13.69
C SER A 118 -15.79 -1.27 -12.25
N ALA A 119 -14.74 -0.52 -11.93
CA ALA A 119 -14.20 -0.31 -10.60
C ALA A 119 -13.43 1.02 -10.54
N VAL A 120 -13.30 1.59 -9.33
CA VAL A 120 -12.36 2.66 -9.03
C VAL A 120 -11.17 2.06 -8.31
N HIS A 121 -9.95 2.47 -8.65
CA HIS A 121 -8.72 2.06 -7.99
C HIS A 121 -7.94 3.27 -7.51
N ILE A 122 -7.56 3.27 -6.23
CA ILE A 122 -6.83 4.37 -5.59
C ILE A 122 -5.59 3.83 -4.87
N THR A 123 -4.43 4.33 -5.24
CA THR A 123 -3.24 4.26 -4.38
C THR A 123 -3.41 5.24 -3.23
N GLN A 124 -3.71 4.74 -2.02
CA GLN A 124 -4.09 5.58 -0.87
C GLN A 124 -3.01 6.57 -0.48
N VAL A 125 -1.75 6.15 -0.45
CA VAL A 125 -0.60 7.03 -0.19
C VAL A 125 0.36 6.98 -1.37
N ALA A 126 0.56 8.10 -2.01
CA ALA A 126 1.47 8.22 -3.14
C ALA A 126 2.92 7.86 -2.73
N SER A 127 3.62 7.09 -3.56
CA SER A 127 4.99 6.67 -3.23
C SER A 127 6.05 7.68 -3.66
N HIS A 128 5.70 8.68 -4.45
CA HIS A 128 6.60 9.63 -5.12
C HIS A 128 6.47 11.06 -4.62
N ARG A 129 5.52 11.35 -3.74
CA ARG A 129 5.34 12.66 -3.09
C ARG A 129 4.49 12.52 -1.80
N SER A 130 4.37 13.60 -1.05
CA SER A 130 3.41 13.68 0.06
C SER A 130 2.00 13.85 -0.50
N LEU A 131 1.21 12.78 -0.46
CA LEU A 131 -0.19 12.78 -0.85
C LEU A 131 -0.90 11.57 -0.25
N VAL A 132 -1.84 11.82 0.66
CA VAL A 132 -2.75 10.82 1.21
C VAL A 132 -4.15 11.08 0.68
N GLN A 133 -4.64 10.21 -0.19
CA GLN A 133 -5.99 10.35 -0.77
C GLN A 133 -7.08 10.19 0.31
N PRO A 134 -8.18 10.95 0.24
CA PRO A 134 -9.30 10.88 1.19
C PRO A 134 -10.18 9.64 0.95
N VAL A 135 -9.61 8.44 1.10
CA VAL A 135 -10.19 7.18 0.64
C VAL A 135 -11.54 6.88 1.29
N ALA A 136 -11.75 7.24 2.57
CA ALA A 136 -13.04 7.04 3.22
C ALA A 136 -14.17 7.85 2.55
N ALA A 137 -13.88 9.09 2.13
CA ALA A 137 -14.85 9.91 1.40
C ALA A 137 -15.08 9.35 -0.03
N ILE A 138 -14.01 8.93 -0.71
CA ILE A 138 -14.09 8.26 -2.02
C ILE A 138 -14.93 6.97 -1.92
N ALA A 139 -14.74 6.18 -0.86
CA ALA A 139 -15.53 4.96 -0.61
C ALA A 139 -17.02 5.26 -0.46
N GLY A 140 -17.37 6.35 0.23
CA GLY A 140 -18.75 6.80 0.34
C GLY A 140 -19.40 7.13 -1.01
N VAL A 141 -18.69 7.86 -1.87
CA VAL A 141 -19.14 8.20 -3.24
C VAL A 141 -19.28 6.94 -4.11
N CYS A 142 -18.28 6.06 -4.07
CA CYS A 142 -18.30 4.79 -4.82
C CYS A 142 -19.45 3.88 -4.35
N HIS A 143 -19.66 3.79 -3.03
CA HIS A 143 -20.75 2.99 -2.45
C HIS A 143 -22.13 3.50 -2.90
N ALA A 144 -22.35 4.82 -2.87
CA ALA A 144 -23.60 5.42 -3.33
C ALA A 144 -23.89 5.16 -4.82
N ALA A 145 -22.84 5.02 -5.63
CA ALA A 145 -22.94 4.69 -7.06
C ALA A 145 -22.91 3.19 -7.35
N ALA A 146 -22.83 2.32 -6.34
CA ALA A 146 -22.65 0.87 -6.48
C ALA A 146 -21.43 0.46 -7.33
N VAL A 147 -20.37 1.27 -7.34
CA VAL A 147 -19.11 1.01 -8.03
C VAL A 147 -18.07 0.54 -6.99
N PRO A 148 -17.42 -0.62 -7.16
CA PRO A 148 -16.44 -1.12 -6.21
C PRO A 148 -15.19 -0.23 -6.18
N LEU A 149 -14.69 0.06 -4.96
CA LEU A 149 -13.43 0.73 -4.73
C LEU A 149 -12.35 -0.27 -4.35
N PHE A 150 -11.25 -0.31 -5.09
CA PHE A 150 -10.03 -1.05 -4.78
C PHE A 150 -8.97 -0.09 -4.26
N VAL A 151 -8.33 -0.44 -3.15
CA VAL A 151 -7.33 0.40 -2.51
C VAL A 151 -5.97 -0.29 -2.46
N ASP A 152 -4.99 0.30 -3.12
CA ASP A 152 -3.58 -0.01 -2.89
C ASP A 152 -3.13 0.67 -1.59
N ALA A 153 -3.11 -0.08 -0.51
CA ALA A 153 -2.64 0.35 0.80
C ALA A 153 -1.16 -0.01 1.04
N ALA A 154 -0.38 -0.32 -0.01
CA ALA A 154 1.01 -0.72 0.15
C ALA A 154 1.89 0.34 0.85
N GLN A 155 1.56 1.62 0.74
CA GLN A 155 2.21 2.70 1.49
C GLN A 155 1.33 3.20 2.67
N ALA A 156 0.13 2.66 2.84
CA ALA A 156 -0.83 3.11 3.84
C ALA A 156 -0.83 2.22 5.10
N LEU A 157 -0.79 0.90 4.95
CA LEU A 157 -0.85 -0.05 6.06
C LEU A 157 0.28 0.21 7.07
N GLY A 158 -0.10 0.55 8.29
CA GLY A 158 0.82 0.97 9.36
C GLY A 158 1.22 2.46 9.34
N HIS A 159 0.79 3.22 8.33
CA HIS A 159 1.16 4.62 8.13
C HIS A 159 -0.02 5.59 8.35
N VAL A 160 -1.18 5.24 7.83
CA VAL A 160 -2.44 5.96 7.97
C VAL A 160 -3.58 4.96 8.19
N ASP A 161 -4.78 5.46 8.47
CA ASP A 161 -5.95 4.60 8.61
C ASP A 161 -6.26 3.88 7.28
N THR A 162 -6.38 2.55 7.34
CA THR A 162 -6.73 1.69 6.21
C THR A 162 -8.12 1.07 6.33
N ALA A 163 -8.86 1.34 7.41
CA ALA A 163 -10.25 0.93 7.60
C ALA A 163 -11.20 1.93 6.91
N THR A 164 -11.20 1.94 5.59
CA THR A 164 -11.78 2.99 4.75
C THR A 164 -13.16 2.70 4.18
N GLY A 165 -13.72 1.51 4.40
CA GLY A 165 -15.00 1.09 3.80
C GLY A 165 -14.91 0.73 2.31
N ALA A 166 -13.71 0.52 1.77
CA ALA A 166 -13.51 0.07 0.39
C ALA A 166 -14.02 -1.37 0.17
N ALA A 167 -14.31 -1.72 -1.09
CA ALA A 167 -14.66 -3.10 -1.47
C ALA A 167 -13.47 -4.05 -1.32
N VAL A 168 -12.28 -3.57 -1.63
CA VAL A 168 -11.02 -4.33 -1.56
C VAL A 168 -9.90 -3.43 -1.05
N VAL A 169 -9.08 -3.96 -0.14
CA VAL A 169 -7.83 -3.33 0.30
C VAL A 169 -6.70 -4.35 0.19
N TYR A 170 -5.56 -3.96 -0.36
CA TYR A 170 -4.40 -4.83 -0.40
C TYR A 170 -3.11 -4.09 -0.06
N ALA A 171 -2.15 -4.80 0.53
CA ALA A 171 -0.92 -4.20 1.03
C ALA A 171 0.26 -5.17 1.02
N THR A 172 1.44 -4.66 1.38
CA THR A 172 2.66 -5.43 1.62
C THR A 172 3.18 -5.19 3.04
N SER A 173 3.76 -6.21 3.68
CA SER A 173 4.16 -6.17 5.08
C SER A 173 5.37 -5.25 5.39
N ARG A 174 6.37 -5.22 4.49
CA ARG A 174 7.73 -4.71 4.72
C ARG A 174 7.93 -3.20 4.71
N LYS A 175 6.86 -2.43 4.55
CA LYS A 175 6.96 -0.96 4.52
C LYS A 175 6.69 -0.39 5.91
N TRP A 176 5.65 0.37 6.10
CA TRP A 176 5.36 1.09 7.34
C TRP A 176 4.97 0.19 8.52
N LEU A 177 4.47 -1.01 8.25
CA LEU A 177 4.23 -2.01 9.28
C LEU A 177 5.52 -2.75 9.71
N THR A 178 6.65 -2.55 9.00
CA THR A 178 7.97 -3.15 9.29
C THR A 178 7.99 -4.67 9.39
N GLY A 179 7.05 -5.34 8.73
CA GLY A 179 6.97 -6.80 8.69
C GLY A 179 7.97 -7.44 7.72
N PRO A 180 7.98 -8.77 7.61
CA PRO A 180 8.90 -9.51 6.75
C PRO A 180 8.68 -9.21 5.26
N ARG A 181 9.72 -9.36 4.45
CA ARG A 181 9.62 -9.33 3.00
C ARG A 181 9.02 -10.65 2.47
N GLY A 182 8.34 -10.60 1.32
CA GLY A 182 7.75 -11.78 0.69
C GLY A 182 6.37 -12.15 1.23
N VAL A 183 5.74 -11.24 1.96
CA VAL A 183 4.38 -11.38 2.48
C VAL A 183 3.59 -10.09 2.26
N GLY A 184 2.32 -10.24 1.95
CA GLY A 184 1.35 -9.18 1.81
C GLY A 184 -0.05 -9.68 2.21
N VAL A 185 -1.02 -8.84 2.02
CA VAL A 185 -2.42 -9.09 2.34
C VAL A 185 -3.32 -8.61 1.22
N LEU A 186 -4.37 -9.35 0.94
CA LEU A 186 -5.53 -8.98 0.13
C LEU A 186 -6.77 -9.17 1.00
N ALA A 187 -7.59 -8.15 1.13
CA ALA A 187 -8.81 -8.21 1.93
C ALA A 187 -10.01 -7.72 1.13
N VAL A 188 -11.12 -8.44 1.22
CA VAL A 188 -12.35 -8.18 0.49
C VAL A 188 -13.51 -8.03 1.46
N ALA A 189 -14.38 -7.04 1.22
CA ALA A 189 -15.60 -6.82 2.01
C ALA A 189 -16.67 -7.88 1.70
N SER A 190 -17.43 -8.30 2.72
CA SER A 190 -18.39 -9.42 2.64
C SER A 190 -19.47 -9.23 1.55
N ALA A 191 -19.85 -7.99 1.26
CA ALA A 191 -20.82 -7.69 0.20
C ALA A 191 -20.43 -8.25 -1.18
N TRP A 192 -19.13 -8.48 -1.42
CA TRP A 192 -18.58 -8.95 -2.70
C TRP A 192 -18.35 -10.48 -2.74
N PHE A 193 -18.46 -11.19 -1.62
CA PHE A 193 -18.25 -12.63 -1.54
C PHE A 193 -19.11 -13.43 -2.52
N PRO A 194 -20.43 -13.16 -2.69
CA PRO A 194 -21.23 -13.95 -3.62
C PRO A 194 -20.78 -13.86 -5.07
N GLY A 195 -20.27 -12.67 -5.48
CA GLY A 195 -19.73 -12.47 -6.82
C GLY A 195 -18.43 -13.22 -7.06
N LEU A 196 -17.51 -13.12 -6.11
CA LEU A 196 -16.21 -13.81 -6.16
C LEU A 196 -16.38 -15.32 -6.08
N ARG A 197 -17.24 -15.83 -5.19
CA ARG A 197 -17.49 -17.26 -5.03
C ARG A 197 -17.92 -17.90 -6.35
N ARG A 198 -18.83 -17.29 -7.10
CA ARG A 198 -19.25 -17.80 -8.41
C ARG A 198 -18.10 -17.94 -9.41
N VAL A 199 -17.11 -17.04 -9.38
CA VAL A 199 -15.92 -17.15 -10.25
C VAL A 199 -14.98 -18.24 -9.74
N LEU A 200 -14.74 -18.28 -8.43
CA LEU A 200 -13.84 -19.25 -7.81
C LEU A 200 -14.34 -20.68 -7.93
N GLU A 201 -15.66 -20.92 -7.84
CA GLU A 201 -16.29 -22.24 -8.05
C GLU A 201 -16.06 -22.79 -9.46
N VAL A 202 -15.93 -21.92 -10.45
CA VAL A 202 -15.57 -22.34 -11.82
C VAL A 202 -14.09 -22.71 -11.92
N LEU A 203 -13.24 -22.01 -11.18
CA LEU A 203 -11.79 -22.24 -11.19
C LEU A 203 -11.37 -23.40 -10.27
N GLU A 204 -12.06 -23.56 -9.14
CA GLU A 204 -11.79 -24.58 -8.11
C GLU A 204 -13.09 -25.25 -7.65
N PRO A 205 -13.68 -26.15 -8.43
CA PRO A 205 -14.99 -26.75 -8.12
C PRO A 205 -15.03 -27.59 -6.84
N GLU A 206 -13.88 -28.01 -6.33
CA GLU A 206 -13.77 -28.90 -5.16
C GLU A 206 -13.63 -28.16 -3.82
N ALA A 207 -13.55 -26.81 -3.83
CA ALA A 207 -13.36 -26.00 -2.62
C ALA A 207 -14.50 -25.00 -2.32
N PRO A 208 -15.80 -25.36 -2.49
CA PRO A 208 -16.90 -24.38 -2.44
C PRO A 208 -17.20 -23.85 -1.02
N GLU A 209 -16.82 -24.55 0.03
CA GLU A 209 -17.14 -24.20 1.43
C GLU A 209 -16.04 -23.41 2.15
N GLU A 210 -14.86 -23.24 1.53
CA GLU A 210 -13.78 -22.49 2.15
C GLU A 210 -14.10 -20.98 2.23
N PRO A 211 -13.60 -20.27 3.27
CA PRO A 211 -13.67 -18.81 3.33
C PRO A 211 -13.02 -18.15 2.10
N ILE A 212 -13.55 -17.03 1.64
CA ILE A 212 -13.00 -16.30 0.47
C ILE A 212 -11.53 -15.98 0.65
N GLY A 213 -11.12 -15.57 1.85
CA GLY A 213 -9.70 -15.29 2.16
C GLY A 213 -8.81 -16.52 1.99
N ALA A 214 -9.29 -17.72 2.32
CA ALA A 214 -8.54 -18.95 2.10
C ALA A 214 -8.39 -19.26 0.61
N LEU A 215 -9.48 -19.14 -0.18
CA LEU A 215 -9.46 -19.33 -1.64
C LEU A 215 -8.55 -18.33 -2.38
N LEU A 216 -8.43 -17.11 -1.89
CA LEU A 216 -7.57 -16.07 -2.44
C LEU A 216 -6.12 -16.14 -1.94
N SER A 217 -5.85 -16.92 -0.90
CA SER A 217 -4.50 -17.05 -0.33
C SER A 217 -3.61 -17.91 -1.22
N SER A 218 -2.35 -17.52 -1.34
CA SER A 218 -1.34 -18.36 -2.00
C SER A 218 -1.16 -19.67 -1.22
N ARG A 219 -1.22 -20.80 -1.90
CA ARG A 219 -1.09 -22.14 -1.29
C ARG A 219 0.36 -22.41 -0.88
N GLU A 220 1.29 -22.31 -1.83
CA GLU A 220 2.73 -22.37 -1.56
C GLU A 220 3.22 -21.01 -1.11
N SER A 221 3.59 -20.87 0.16
CA SER A 221 3.84 -19.56 0.75
C SER A 221 4.87 -19.58 1.88
N HIS A 222 5.40 -18.42 2.18
CA HIS A 222 6.31 -18.18 3.30
C HIS A 222 5.54 -18.12 4.63
N VAL A 223 5.20 -19.25 5.23
CA VAL A 223 4.39 -19.34 6.46
C VAL A 223 5.04 -18.59 7.61
N ALA A 224 6.35 -18.75 7.82
CA ALA A 224 7.11 -17.98 8.81
C ALA A 224 6.91 -16.45 8.63
N GLY A 225 6.89 -16.00 7.40
CA GLY A 225 6.62 -14.59 7.06
C GLY A 225 5.20 -14.15 7.39
N ARG A 226 4.20 -15.00 7.18
CA ARG A 226 2.79 -14.71 7.57
C ARG A 226 2.66 -14.54 9.09
N ILE A 227 3.33 -15.42 9.86
CA ILE A 227 3.40 -15.30 11.33
C ILE A 227 4.09 -13.99 11.72
N GLY A 228 5.21 -13.65 11.05
CA GLY A 228 5.91 -12.39 11.28
C GLY A 228 5.07 -11.15 10.97
N LEU A 229 4.28 -11.17 9.88
CA LEU A 229 3.33 -10.10 9.56
C LEU A 229 2.25 -9.97 10.64
N GLY A 230 1.72 -11.09 11.14
CA GLY A 230 0.77 -11.10 12.25
C GLY A 230 1.35 -10.51 13.54
N HIS A 231 2.63 -10.78 13.84
CA HIS A 231 3.31 -10.14 14.96
C HIS A 231 3.42 -8.62 14.78
N ALA A 232 3.82 -8.15 13.59
CA ALA A 232 3.92 -6.73 13.28
C ALA A 232 2.55 -6.03 13.36
N ALA A 233 1.49 -6.68 12.89
CA ALA A 233 0.12 -6.15 12.97
C ALA A 233 -0.35 -6.02 14.43
N ARG A 234 -0.15 -7.05 15.26
CA ARG A 234 -0.50 -7.00 16.68
C ARG A 234 0.33 -5.97 17.47
N GLU A 235 1.61 -5.85 17.17
CA GLU A 235 2.47 -4.82 17.76
C GLU A 235 1.93 -3.43 17.43
N HIS A 236 1.62 -3.17 16.16
CA HIS A 236 1.03 -1.91 15.72
C HIS A 236 -0.31 -1.62 16.44
N LEU A 237 -1.19 -2.61 16.57
CA LEU A 237 -2.44 -2.49 17.33
C LEU A 237 -2.20 -2.17 18.79
N SER A 238 -1.20 -2.80 19.43
CA SER A 238 -0.86 -2.58 20.85
C SER A 238 -0.27 -1.20 21.11
N LEU A 239 0.42 -0.61 20.15
CA LEU A 239 0.93 0.76 20.21
C LEU A 239 -0.17 1.82 20.06
N GLY A 240 -1.35 1.43 19.60
CA GLY A 240 -2.45 2.33 19.29
C GLY A 240 -2.26 3.02 17.92
N PRO A 241 -2.86 2.49 16.84
CA PRO A 241 -2.66 2.99 15.48
C PRO A 241 -2.77 4.51 15.33
N PRO A 242 -3.76 5.21 15.93
CA PRO A 242 -3.84 6.67 15.83
C PRO A 242 -2.60 7.42 16.35
N ALA A 243 -1.97 6.94 17.42
CA ALA A 243 -0.76 7.56 17.96
C ALA A 243 0.43 7.40 17.01
N VAL A 244 0.57 6.21 16.38
CA VAL A 244 1.59 5.94 15.36
C VAL A 244 1.37 6.82 14.13
N TRP A 245 0.15 6.93 13.63
CA TRP A 245 -0.18 7.78 12.47
C TRP A 245 0.09 9.26 12.73
N GLN A 246 -0.31 9.76 13.91
CA GLN A 246 -0.01 11.14 14.33
C GLN A 246 1.50 11.41 14.38
N ARG A 247 2.28 10.46 14.93
CA ARG A 247 3.74 10.57 14.98
C ARG A 247 4.35 10.58 13.58
N LEU A 248 3.92 9.69 12.68
CA LEU A 248 4.38 9.65 11.29
C LEU A 248 4.03 10.93 10.52
N ALA A 249 2.80 11.43 10.67
CA ALA A 249 2.40 12.71 10.09
C ALA A 249 3.24 13.89 10.62
N ALA A 250 3.53 13.91 11.92
CA ALA A 250 4.33 14.96 12.53
C ALA A 250 5.78 14.95 12.01
N VAL A 251 6.42 13.78 11.94
CA VAL A 251 7.79 13.67 11.44
C VAL A 251 7.87 13.97 9.96
N GLY A 252 6.85 13.60 9.16
CA GLY A 252 6.76 13.94 7.74
C GLY A 252 6.67 15.45 7.51
N ARG A 253 5.79 16.14 8.25
CA ARG A 253 5.69 17.63 8.20
C ARG A 253 7.00 18.29 8.61
N ALA A 254 7.60 17.89 9.74
CA ALA A 254 8.87 18.45 10.18
C ALA A 254 9.97 18.26 9.14
N THR A 255 10.00 17.10 8.47
CA THR A 255 10.95 16.83 7.38
C THR A 255 10.73 17.80 6.21
N ARG A 256 9.50 17.98 5.74
CA ARG A 256 9.19 18.87 4.62
C ARG A 256 9.48 20.34 4.97
N GLN A 257 9.09 20.79 6.17
CA GLN A 257 9.41 22.14 6.67
C GLN A 257 10.90 22.40 6.75
N LEU A 258 11.69 21.42 7.20
CA LEU A 258 13.15 21.55 7.29
C LEU A 258 13.82 21.57 5.91
N LEU A 259 13.27 20.87 4.92
CA LEU A 259 13.86 20.71 3.59
C LEU A 259 13.34 21.71 2.56
N GLN A 260 12.28 22.46 2.84
CA GLN A 260 11.72 23.44 1.89
C GLN A 260 12.65 24.64 1.61
N ASP A 261 13.57 24.95 2.54
CA ASP A 261 14.51 26.09 2.44
C ASP A 261 15.83 25.71 1.76
N LEU A 262 15.91 24.50 1.17
CA LEU A 262 17.09 24.09 0.40
C LEU A 262 17.07 24.71 -1.01
N ASP A 263 18.04 25.58 -1.33
CA ASP A 263 18.11 26.30 -2.61
C ASP A 263 18.11 25.41 -3.85
N ASN A 264 18.70 24.22 -3.74
CA ASN A 264 18.89 23.30 -4.86
C ASN A 264 17.80 22.20 -4.96
N TRP A 265 16.79 22.24 -4.08
CA TRP A 265 15.75 21.24 -4.00
C TRP A 265 14.37 21.86 -3.82
N GLN A 266 13.38 21.29 -4.43
CA GLN A 266 11.97 21.64 -4.24
C GLN A 266 11.24 20.47 -3.60
N VAL A 267 10.57 20.71 -2.48
CA VAL A 267 9.62 19.73 -1.88
C VAL A 267 8.46 19.53 -2.84
N VAL A 268 8.11 18.26 -3.11
CA VAL A 268 7.01 17.89 -4.02
C VAL A 268 5.80 17.44 -3.21
N GLY A 269 4.67 18.11 -3.44
CA GLY A 269 3.40 17.87 -2.75
C GLY A 269 3.18 18.79 -1.54
N PRO A 270 1.99 18.73 -0.92
CA PRO A 270 1.63 19.59 0.20
C PRO A 270 2.52 19.38 1.42
N VAL A 271 2.96 20.46 2.05
CA VAL A 271 3.83 20.41 3.25
C VAL A 271 3.07 19.84 4.45
N ASP A 272 1.79 20.15 4.58
CA ASP A 272 0.95 19.77 5.73
C ASP A 272 0.22 18.43 5.57
N ASP A 273 0.45 17.70 4.46
CA ASP A 273 -0.13 16.38 4.23
C ASP A 273 0.23 15.38 5.36
N ALA A 274 -0.66 14.44 5.62
CA ALA A 274 -0.47 13.43 6.67
C ALA A 274 0.60 12.37 6.36
N SER A 275 1.14 12.35 5.13
CA SER A 275 2.19 11.42 4.73
C SER A 275 3.51 11.70 5.45
N ALA A 276 4.17 10.66 5.94
CA ALA A 276 5.57 10.72 6.33
C ALA A 276 6.51 10.74 5.12
N ILE A 277 6.05 10.35 3.92
CA ILE A 277 6.83 10.42 2.69
C ILE A 277 7.06 11.89 2.32
N SER A 278 8.32 12.23 2.07
CA SER A 278 8.73 13.51 1.51
C SER A 278 9.53 13.25 0.24
N ALA A 279 9.29 14.03 -0.80
CA ALA A 279 10.03 13.93 -2.06
C ALA A 279 10.63 15.26 -2.44
N LEU A 280 11.83 15.23 -2.96
CA LEU A 280 12.60 16.40 -3.37
C LEU A 280 12.90 16.32 -4.87
N ARG A 281 12.54 17.36 -5.61
CA ARG A 281 12.91 17.54 -7.01
C ARG A 281 14.16 18.39 -7.08
N PRO A 282 15.18 17.99 -7.86
CA PRO A 282 16.36 18.85 -8.07
C PRO A 282 15.98 20.09 -8.89
N THR A 283 16.48 21.27 -8.51
CA THR A 283 16.23 22.55 -9.19
C THR A 283 17.46 23.09 -9.92
N ALA A 284 18.65 22.57 -9.62
CA ALA A 284 19.93 23.00 -10.21
C ALA A 284 20.67 21.87 -10.94
N GLY A 285 19.93 20.88 -11.46
CA GLY A 285 20.47 19.79 -12.30
C GLY A 285 21.21 18.69 -11.55
N GLN A 286 20.99 18.54 -10.23
CA GLN A 286 21.59 17.44 -9.46
C GLN A 286 21.14 16.08 -10.01
N ASP A 287 22.09 15.15 -10.13
CA ASP A 287 21.81 13.76 -10.41
C ASP A 287 21.30 13.07 -9.12
N VAL A 288 20.01 12.79 -9.07
CA VAL A 288 19.34 12.15 -7.91
C VAL A 288 19.96 10.79 -7.58
N MET A 289 20.44 10.03 -8.58
CA MET A 289 21.07 8.73 -8.37
C MET A 289 22.44 8.89 -7.71
N ALA A 290 23.25 9.85 -8.18
CA ALA A 290 24.55 10.17 -7.60
C ALA A 290 24.39 10.70 -6.16
N VAL A 291 23.42 11.60 -5.90
CA VAL A 291 23.13 12.10 -4.56
C VAL A 291 22.73 10.95 -3.62
N ARG A 292 21.84 10.07 -4.05
CA ARG A 292 21.47 8.89 -3.24
C ARG A 292 22.65 7.97 -2.96
N ALA A 293 23.53 7.75 -3.95
CA ALA A 293 24.72 6.92 -3.77
C ALA A 293 25.69 7.53 -2.74
N ARG A 294 25.93 8.84 -2.80
CA ARG A 294 26.76 9.59 -1.84
C ARG A 294 26.16 9.53 -0.42
N LEU A 295 24.87 9.83 -0.27
CA LEU A 295 24.18 9.77 1.03
C LEU A 295 24.33 8.42 1.70
N LEU A 296 24.17 7.33 0.94
CA LEU A 296 24.30 5.97 1.45
C LEU A 296 25.76 5.59 1.72
N GLY A 297 26.66 5.79 0.73
CA GLY A 297 28.02 5.27 0.78
C GLY A 297 28.95 6.04 1.72
N GLU A 298 28.81 7.37 1.79
CA GLU A 298 29.69 8.22 2.57
C GLU A 298 29.10 8.56 3.95
N LEU A 299 27.78 8.69 4.05
CA LEU A 299 27.12 9.21 5.23
C LEU A 299 26.21 8.20 5.94
N GLY A 300 25.97 7.03 5.35
CA GLY A 300 25.07 6.01 5.90
C GLY A 300 23.60 6.48 5.95
N ILE A 301 23.20 7.46 5.15
CA ILE A 301 21.84 8.00 5.08
C ILE A 301 21.08 7.27 3.98
N VAL A 302 20.05 6.49 4.36
CA VAL A 302 19.25 5.70 3.43
C VAL A 302 18.11 6.55 2.86
N THR A 303 18.14 6.77 1.55
CA THR A 303 17.08 7.44 0.79
C THR A 303 16.71 6.63 -0.46
N THR A 304 15.74 7.09 -1.25
CA THR A 304 15.36 6.41 -2.49
C THR A 304 15.36 7.39 -3.65
N ALA A 305 16.19 7.15 -4.65
CA ALA A 305 16.06 7.82 -5.95
C ALA A 305 14.87 7.21 -6.72
N GLN A 306 13.97 8.05 -7.19
CA GLN A 306 12.75 7.65 -7.86
C GLN A 306 12.77 8.05 -9.31
N HIS A 307 12.39 7.13 -10.19
CA HIS A 307 12.21 7.37 -11.63
C HIS A 307 10.74 7.64 -11.96
N VAL A 308 10.51 8.31 -13.08
CA VAL A 308 9.18 8.70 -13.59
C VAL A 308 8.20 7.54 -13.75
N PHE A 309 8.68 6.30 -13.95
CA PHE A 309 7.81 5.13 -14.07
C PHE A 309 7.01 4.82 -12.80
N ARG A 310 7.34 5.44 -11.66
CA ARG A 310 6.58 5.25 -10.41
C ARG A 310 5.18 5.85 -10.48
N ALA A 311 5.04 7.01 -11.14
CA ALA A 311 3.77 7.62 -11.44
C ALA A 311 3.88 8.30 -12.83
N PRO A 312 3.82 7.51 -13.91
CA PRO A 312 4.18 7.99 -15.24
C PRO A 312 3.22 9.03 -15.82
N ARG A 313 2.02 9.14 -15.25
CA ARG A 313 1.04 10.16 -15.64
C ARG A 313 1.27 11.50 -14.94
N GLU A 314 2.01 11.51 -13.83
CA GLU A 314 2.22 12.71 -13.01
C GLU A 314 3.68 13.16 -12.96
N MET A 315 4.63 12.26 -12.72
CA MET A 315 6.04 12.60 -12.56
C MET A 315 6.65 13.12 -13.88
N ARG A 316 7.34 14.27 -13.81
CA ARG A 316 8.04 14.91 -14.96
C ARG A 316 9.55 14.75 -14.91
N GLY A 317 10.09 14.18 -13.86
CA GLY A 317 11.53 13.96 -13.66
C GLY A 317 11.79 13.12 -12.41
N PRO A 318 13.04 12.70 -12.19
CA PRO A 318 13.42 11.93 -11.01
C PRO A 318 13.31 12.78 -9.74
N THR A 319 13.06 12.13 -8.62
CA THR A 319 13.01 12.75 -7.29
C THR A 319 13.77 11.92 -6.26
N LEU A 320 14.27 12.57 -5.22
CA LEU A 320 14.83 11.93 -4.04
C LEU A 320 13.73 11.78 -3.00
N ARG A 321 13.39 10.55 -2.61
CA ARG A 321 12.41 10.28 -1.55
C ARG A 321 13.08 10.06 -0.21
N VAL A 322 12.59 10.76 0.79
CA VAL A 322 12.88 10.61 2.21
C VAL A 322 11.65 9.99 2.87
N SER A 323 11.84 8.99 3.71
CA SER A 323 10.76 8.26 4.38
C SER A 323 11.11 8.05 5.86
N PRO A 324 11.03 9.12 6.69
CA PRO A 324 11.29 9.02 8.12
C PRO A 324 10.25 8.12 8.78
N HIS A 325 10.64 7.37 9.81
CA HIS A 325 9.76 6.50 10.58
C HIS A 325 9.56 7.06 11.99
N VAL A 326 8.82 6.37 12.85
CA VAL A 326 8.46 6.84 14.21
C VAL A 326 9.66 7.14 15.11
N ASP A 327 10.77 6.47 14.88
CA ASP A 327 12.03 6.59 15.62
C ASP A 327 12.99 7.65 15.08
N THR A 328 12.68 8.25 13.91
CA THR A 328 13.50 9.30 13.32
C THR A 328 13.54 10.53 14.22
N THR A 329 14.75 10.97 14.56
CA THR A 329 15.01 12.12 15.44
C THR A 329 15.17 13.42 14.67
N SER A 330 15.10 14.55 15.38
CA SER A 330 15.42 15.86 14.79
C SER A 330 16.86 15.95 14.29
N ASP A 331 17.79 15.31 15.00
CA ASP A 331 19.22 15.29 14.62
C ASP A 331 19.44 14.52 13.30
N ASP A 332 18.70 13.42 13.08
CA ASP A 332 18.71 12.69 11.81
C ASP A 332 18.26 13.57 10.66
N LEU A 333 17.20 14.35 10.88
CA LEU A 333 16.68 15.27 9.86
C LEU A 333 17.62 16.43 9.56
N VAL A 334 18.25 17.02 10.60
CA VAL A 334 19.26 18.07 10.44
C VAL A 334 20.47 17.53 9.66
N ARG A 335 20.96 16.35 10.02
CA ARG A 335 22.05 15.68 9.32
C ARG A 335 21.73 15.45 7.84
N LEU A 336 20.52 15.05 7.51
CA LEU A 336 20.07 14.91 6.12
C LEU A 336 20.05 16.26 5.39
N ARG A 337 19.48 17.31 6.01
CA ARG A 337 19.43 18.65 5.45
C ARG A 337 20.84 19.16 5.13
N ASP A 338 21.78 19.05 6.08
CA ASP A 338 23.15 19.53 5.92
C ASP A 338 23.88 18.75 4.81
N ALA A 339 23.64 17.45 4.72
CA ALA A 339 24.16 16.60 3.65
C ALA A 339 23.60 16.95 2.25
N LEU A 340 22.37 17.45 2.16
CA LEU A 340 21.76 17.88 0.89
C LEU A 340 22.14 19.33 0.52
N GLY A 341 22.43 20.18 1.51
CA GLY A 341 22.87 21.56 1.32
C GLY A 341 24.36 21.72 0.99
N SER A 342 25.19 20.74 1.36
CA SER A 342 26.60 20.72 1.00
C SER A 342 26.80 20.44 -0.50
N ARG A 343 27.57 21.32 -1.20
CA ARG A 343 27.87 21.22 -2.65
C ARG A 343 28.78 20.06 -2.98
#